data_20a794208325ade57d6635611b7697ea
#
_entry.id   20a794208325ade57d6635611b7697ea
#
_cell.length_a   1.000
_cell.length_b   1.000
_cell.length_c   1.000
_cell.angle_alpha   90.00
_cell.angle_beta   90.00
_cell.angle_gamma   90.00
#
_symmetry.space_group_name_H-M   'P 1'
#
loop_
_entity.id
_entity.type
_entity.pdbx_description
1 polymer ?
#
loop_
_entity_poly.entity_id
_entity_poly.type
_entity_poly.pdbx_seq_one_letter_code
_entity_poly.pdbx_strand_id
1 'polypeptide(L)'
;MKVALIGKGNLGHHLYEGLRTHVSIEWYGKDYPKTIDADLILIAVPDTEVLKVCNSFKNQLIAHTAGSVKLPNTSRAAVFYPLYSFTKAQDIDWLKVPLLLETARKEDEILLHELAQL
;
A
#
# COMPACT_ATOMS: atom_id res chain seq x y z
N MET A 1 -14.48 2.32 -1.78
CA MET A 1 -13.31 1.78 -1.03
C MET A 1 -12.59 2.94 -0.36
N LYS A 2 -12.26 2.77 0.90
CA LYS A 2 -11.49 3.75 1.67
C LYS A 2 -10.08 3.21 1.91
N VAL A 3 -9.06 3.96 1.48
CA VAL A 3 -7.65 3.58 1.60
C VAL A 3 -6.93 4.59 2.47
N ALA A 4 -6.12 4.12 3.39
CA ALA A 4 -5.15 4.94 4.11
C ALA A 4 -3.77 4.62 3.55
N LEU A 5 -3.08 5.63 3.03
CA LEU A 5 -1.74 5.50 2.48
C LEU A 5 -0.73 6.12 3.45
N ILE A 6 0.25 5.32 3.87
CA ILE A 6 1.32 5.77 4.76
C ILE A 6 2.63 5.79 3.98
N GLY A 7 3.25 6.96 3.90
CA GLY A 7 4.51 7.17 3.19
C GLY A 7 4.41 8.28 2.16
N LYS A 8 5.30 9.26 2.26
CA LYS A 8 5.32 10.45 1.38
C LYS A 8 6.59 10.52 0.53
N GLY A 9 7.24 9.40 0.31
CA GLY A 9 8.35 9.29 -0.62
C GLY A 9 7.90 9.20 -2.07
N ASN A 10 8.79 8.73 -2.94
CA ASN A 10 8.52 8.67 -4.38
C ASN A 10 7.33 7.77 -4.72
N LEU A 11 7.31 6.55 -4.20
CA LEU A 11 6.23 5.62 -4.46
C LEU A 11 4.91 6.09 -3.86
N GLY A 12 4.92 6.58 -2.61
CA GLY A 12 3.73 7.11 -1.96
C GLY A 12 3.10 8.25 -2.76
N HIS A 13 3.92 9.14 -3.29
CA HIS A 13 3.47 10.23 -4.15
C HIS A 13 2.70 9.71 -5.38
N HIS A 14 3.27 8.74 -6.10
CA HIS A 14 2.65 8.20 -7.31
C HIS A 14 1.42 7.36 -7.00
N LEU A 15 1.40 6.62 -5.89
CA LEU A 15 0.21 5.89 -5.45
C LEU A 15 -0.94 6.84 -5.11
N TYR A 16 -0.64 7.92 -4.40
CA TYR A 16 -1.65 8.93 -4.07
C TYR A 16 -2.23 9.55 -5.35
N GLU A 17 -1.38 10.01 -6.25
CA GLU A 17 -1.81 10.63 -7.51
C GLU A 17 -2.61 9.67 -8.40
N GLY A 18 -2.22 8.39 -8.43
CA GLY A 18 -2.91 7.39 -9.24
C GLY A 18 -4.24 6.92 -8.67
N LEU A 19 -4.41 6.95 -7.35
CA LEU A 19 -5.60 6.39 -6.69
C LEU A 19 -6.63 7.44 -6.28
N ARG A 20 -6.24 8.68 -6.09
CA ARG A 20 -7.11 9.71 -5.49
C ARG A 20 -8.41 9.98 -6.23
N THR A 21 -8.46 9.71 -7.54
CA THR A 21 -9.66 9.91 -8.34
C THR A 21 -10.58 8.67 -8.37
N HIS A 22 -10.11 7.53 -7.85
CA HIS A 22 -10.81 6.26 -7.91
C HIS A 22 -11.30 5.78 -6.55
N VAL A 23 -10.61 6.15 -5.47
CA VAL A 23 -10.94 5.73 -4.12
C VAL A 23 -10.89 6.93 -3.16
N SER A 24 -11.58 6.79 -2.02
CA SER A 24 -11.39 7.74 -0.92
C SER A 24 -10.06 7.43 -0.25
N ILE A 25 -9.11 8.36 -0.31
CA ILE A 25 -7.77 8.13 0.21
C ILE A 25 -7.36 9.19 1.23
N GLU A 26 -6.85 8.74 2.36
CA GLU A 26 -6.18 9.57 3.35
C GLU A 26 -4.68 9.29 3.28
N TRP A 27 -3.87 10.33 3.22
CA TRP A 27 -2.43 10.21 3.01
C TRP A 27 -1.66 10.74 4.21
N TYR A 28 -0.83 9.88 4.81
CA TYR A 28 -0.07 10.17 6.01
C TYR A 28 1.43 10.04 5.78
N GLY A 29 2.20 10.89 6.48
CA GLY A 29 3.66 10.75 6.58
C GLY A 29 4.05 9.98 7.84
N LYS A 30 5.17 10.39 8.46
CA LYS A 30 5.70 9.75 9.67
C LYS A 30 4.78 9.86 10.88
N ASP A 31 3.94 10.89 10.93
CA ASP A 31 3.02 11.16 12.05
C ASP A 31 1.64 10.55 11.84
N TYR A 32 1.59 9.35 11.27
CA TYR A 32 0.33 8.66 11.05
C TYR A 32 -0.35 8.31 12.38
N PRO A 33 -1.72 8.31 12.43
CA PRO A 33 -2.45 7.96 13.64
C PRO A 33 -2.24 6.49 14.02
N LYS A 34 -2.32 6.18 15.30
CA LYS A 34 -2.23 4.79 15.79
C LYS A 34 -3.45 3.96 15.44
N THR A 35 -4.58 4.63 15.21
CA THR A 35 -5.83 3.99 14.83
C THR A 35 -6.33 4.62 13.54
N ILE A 36 -6.56 3.80 12.53
CA ILE A 36 -7.01 4.22 11.20
C ILE A 36 -8.23 3.36 10.82
N ASP A 37 -9.31 4.01 10.45
CA ASP A 37 -10.50 3.33 9.94
C ASP A 37 -10.46 3.38 8.40
N ALA A 38 -10.07 2.27 7.80
CA ALA A 38 -9.98 2.13 6.34
C ALA A 38 -10.20 0.67 5.94
N ASP A 39 -10.62 0.47 4.69
CA ASP A 39 -10.74 -0.88 4.12
C ASP A 39 -9.36 -1.49 3.85
N LEU A 40 -8.38 -0.65 3.54
CA LEU A 40 -7.01 -1.06 3.28
C LEU A 40 -6.06 0.00 3.83
N ILE A 41 -5.02 -0.44 4.53
CA ILE A 41 -3.88 0.40 4.89
C ILE A 41 -2.73 0.02 3.95
N LEU A 42 -2.36 0.94 3.07
CA LEU A 42 -1.31 0.75 2.08
C LEU A 42 -0.04 1.45 2.56
N ILE A 43 1.05 0.70 2.67
CA ILE A 43 2.29 1.17 3.31
C ILE A 43 3.39 1.30 2.27
N ALA A 44 3.86 2.53 2.04
CA ALA A 44 4.90 2.88 1.09
C ALA A 44 6.03 3.62 1.81
N VAL A 45 6.68 2.95 2.75
CA VAL A 45 7.79 3.49 3.54
C VAL A 45 9.09 2.76 3.18
N PRO A 46 10.28 3.29 3.57
CA PRO A 46 11.53 2.56 3.34
C PRO A 46 11.50 1.14 3.90
N ASP A 47 12.18 0.20 3.24
CA ASP A 47 12.15 -1.23 3.59
C ASP A 47 12.48 -1.49 5.06
N THR A 48 13.38 -0.72 5.64
CA THR A 48 13.77 -0.84 7.05
C THR A 48 12.66 -0.47 8.03
N GLU A 49 11.64 0.27 7.58
CA GLU A 49 10.52 0.73 8.41
C GLU A 49 9.24 -0.08 8.21
N VAL A 50 9.18 -0.91 7.17
CA VAL A 50 7.94 -1.58 6.74
C VAL A 50 7.32 -2.42 7.85
N LEU A 51 8.09 -3.33 8.45
CA LEU A 51 7.55 -4.24 9.48
C LEU A 51 7.09 -3.49 10.73
N LYS A 52 7.81 -2.45 11.11
CA LYS A 52 7.43 -1.62 12.25
C LYS A 52 6.07 -0.96 12.04
N VAL A 53 5.85 -0.39 10.86
CA VAL A 53 4.58 0.25 10.52
C VAL A 53 3.47 -0.79 10.42
N CYS A 54 3.71 -1.91 9.75
CA CYS A 54 2.73 -2.99 9.63
C CYS A 54 2.28 -3.51 11.00
N ASN A 55 3.22 -3.70 11.93
CA ASN A 55 2.91 -4.20 13.26
C ASN A 55 2.17 -3.19 14.15
N SER A 56 2.06 -1.94 13.73
CA SER A 56 1.28 -0.92 14.44
C SER A 56 -0.23 -1.11 14.27
N PHE A 57 -0.65 -1.86 13.27
CA PHE A 57 -2.07 -2.06 12.94
C PHE A 57 -2.42 -3.54 13.01
N LYS A 58 -3.39 -3.88 13.86
CA LYS A 58 -3.87 -5.25 14.04
C LYS A 58 -5.32 -5.35 13.55
N ASN A 59 -5.68 -6.54 13.05
CA ASN A 59 -7.04 -6.83 12.61
C ASN A 59 -7.54 -5.98 11.44
N GLN A 60 -6.63 -5.38 10.67
CA GLN A 60 -6.96 -4.64 9.46
C GLN A 60 -6.18 -5.21 8.28
N LEU A 61 -6.70 -5.05 7.08
CA LEU A 61 -5.96 -5.39 5.88
C LEU A 61 -4.84 -4.38 5.69
N ILE A 62 -3.61 -4.87 5.74
CA ILE A 62 -2.39 -4.08 5.63
C ILE A 62 -1.59 -4.61 4.47
N ALA A 63 -1.33 -3.78 3.47
CA ALA A 63 -0.50 -4.13 2.33
C ALA A 63 0.74 -3.24 2.31
N HIS A 64 1.94 -3.85 2.30
CA HIS A 64 3.15 -3.09 2.04
C HIS A 64 3.56 -3.18 0.58
N THR A 65 4.44 -2.30 0.16
CA THR A 65 4.86 -2.14 -1.23
C THR A 65 6.32 -2.49 -1.47
N ALA A 66 6.94 -3.24 -0.55
CA ALA A 66 8.36 -3.59 -0.60
C ALA A 66 8.53 -5.05 -1.06
N GLY A 67 9.02 -5.25 -2.27
CA GLY A 67 9.14 -6.60 -2.85
C GLY A 67 10.15 -7.51 -2.15
N SER A 68 11.15 -6.94 -1.45
CA SER A 68 12.16 -7.70 -0.71
C SER A 68 11.77 -8.02 0.73
N VAL A 69 10.66 -7.46 1.23
CA VAL A 69 10.22 -7.64 2.61
C VAL A 69 9.18 -8.75 2.65
N LYS A 70 9.33 -9.65 3.63
CA LYS A 70 8.39 -10.76 3.82
C LYS A 70 7.00 -10.25 4.18
N LEU A 71 6.00 -11.10 3.95
CA LEU A 71 4.64 -10.86 4.39
C LEU A 71 4.63 -10.66 5.92
N PRO A 72 4.02 -9.58 6.44
CA PRO A 72 3.95 -9.35 7.88
C PRO A 72 3.24 -10.48 8.61
N ASN A 73 3.64 -10.74 9.84
CA ASN A 73 3.01 -11.76 10.69
C ASN A 73 1.75 -11.21 11.36
N THR A 74 0.76 -10.89 10.54
CA THR A 74 -0.57 -10.43 10.99
C THR A 74 -1.63 -11.24 10.27
N SER A 75 -2.86 -11.24 10.81
CA SER A 75 -3.94 -12.05 10.25
C SER A 75 -4.39 -11.59 8.86
N ARG A 76 -4.16 -10.34 8.49
CA ARG A 76 -4.60 -9.75 7.22
C ARG A 76 -3.46 -9.00 6.54
N ALA A 77 -2.33 -9.67 6.36
CA ALA A 77 -1.17 -9.09 5.71
C ALA A 77 -1.21 -9.27 4.20
N ALA A 78 -0.64 -8.33 3.48
CA ALA A 78 -0.57 -8.39 2.02
C ALA A 78 0.66 -7.65 1.49
N VAL A 79 1.02 -7.98 0.25
CA VAL A 79 2.02 -7.26 -0.54
C VAL A 79 1.34 -6.73 -1.79
N PHE A 80 1.53 -5.45 -2.06
CA PHE A 80 1.07 -4.76 -3.26
C PHE A 80 2.29 -4.07 -3.87
N TYR A 81 3.06 -4.81 -4.67
CA TYR A 81 4.38 -4.37 -5.13
C TYR A 81 4.39 -3.96 -6.60
N PRO A 82 4.44 -2.65 -6.89
CA PRO A 82 4.67 -2.17 -8.25
C PRO A 82 6.14 -2.38 -8.61
N LEU A 83 6.38 -3.18 -9.65
CA LEU A 83 7.74 -3.50 -10.11
C LEU A 83 8.23 -2.39 -11.04
N TYR A 84 8.70 -1.29 -10.45
CA TYR A 84 9.13 -0.10 -11.17
C TYR A 84 10.00 0.78 -10.28
N SER A 85 10.83 1.62 -10.89
CA SER A 85 11.63 2.62 -10.16
C SER A 85 10.95 3.97 -10.25
N PHE A 86 10.60 4.54 -9.11
CA PHE A 86 9.81 5.77 -9.04
C PHE A 86 10.65 6.97 -8.64
N THR A 87 10.44 8.10 -9.34
CA THR A 87 10.88 9.42 -8.90
C THR A 87 9.67 10.35 -8.91
N LYS A 88 9.66 11.39 -8.09
CA LYS A 88 8.50 12.30 -7.99
C LYS A 88 8.22 13.06 -9.28
N ALA A 89 9.24 13.31 -10.09
CA ALA A 89 9.12 14.08 -11.32
C ALA A 89 8.61 13.26 -12.52
N GLN A 90 8.49 11.94 -12.39
CA GLN A 90 8.01 11.09 -13.48
C GLN A 90 6.51 11.20 -13.68
N ASP A 91 6.10 11.03 -14.94
CA ASP A 91 4.71 10.69 -15.27
C ASP A 91 4.62 9.16 -15.36
N ILE A 92 3.73 8.56 -14.59
CA ILE A 92 3.60 7.11 -14.51
C ILE A 92 2.38 6.65 -15.33
N ASP A 93 2.63 5.77 -16.28
CA ASP A 93 1.57 5.01 -16.95
C ASP A 93 1.39 3.69 -16.20
N TRP A 94 0.41 3.66 -15.29
CA TRP A 94 0.16 2.50 -14.44
C TRP A 94 -0.22 1.23 -15.23
N LEU A 95 -0.73 1.38 -16.44
CA LEU A 95 -1.01 0.21 -17.30
C LEU A 95 0.25 -0.54 -17.70
N LYS A 96 1.42 0.12 -17.64
CA LYS A 96 2.72 -0.47 -17.99
C LYS A 96 3.51 -0.92 -16.77
N VAL A 97 3.00 -0.73 -15.56
CA VAL A 97 3.67 -1.12 -14.32
C VAL A 97 3.17 -2.50 -13.88
N PRO A 98 4.03 -3.53 -13.86
CA PRO A 98 3.65 -4.82 -13.31
C PRO A 98 3.38 -4.70 -11.81
N LEU A 99 2.31 -5.34 -11.34
CA LEU A 99 1.96 -5.40 -9.93
C LEU A 99 2.05 -6.84 -9.43
N LEU A 100 2.83 -7.06 -8.38
CA LEU A 100 2.93 -8.34 -7.70
C LEU A 100 2.07 -8.29 -6.45
N LEU A 101 1.13 -9.23 -6.32
CA LEU A 101 0.18 -9.29 -5.23
C LEU A 101 0.37 -10.58 -4.43
N GLU A 102 0.38 -10.45 -3.10
CA GLU A 102 0.44 -11.57 -2.19
C GLU A 102 -0.45 -11.28 -0.98
N THR A 103 -1.18 -12.26 -0.49
CA THR A 103 -2.06 -12.09 0.67
C THR A 103 -1.95 -13.27 1.62
N ALA A 104 -2.13 -13.01 2.93
CA ALA A 104 -2.20 -14.05 3.94
C ALA A 104 -3.56 -14.76 3.92
N ARG A 105 -4.63 -14.05 3.55
CA ARG A 105 -5.98 -14.61 3.40
C ARG A 105 -6.47 -14.47 1.97
N LYS A 106 -7.05 -15.53 1.45
CA LYS A 106 -7.58 -15.56 0.09
C LYS A 106 -8.69 -14.51 -0.12
N GLU A 107 -9.49 -14.26 0.88
CA GLU A 107 -10.58 -13.26 0.81
C GLU A 107 -10.04 -11.85 0.51
N ASP A 108 -8.84 -11.54 0.95
CA ASP A 108 -8.24 -10.22 0.75
C ASP A 108 -7.69 -10.02 -0.67
N GLU A 109 -7.49 -11.08 -1.43
CA GLU A 109 -7.07 -10.97 -2.84
C GLU A 109 -8.08 -10.20 -3.69
N ILE A 110 -9.35 -10.36 -3.42
CA ILE A 110 -10.42 -9.70 -4.19
C ILE A 110 -10.27 -8.18 -4.09
N LEU A 111 -10.09 -7.67 -2.87
CA LEU A 111 -9.92 -6.23 -2.64
C LEU A 111 -8.65 -5.69 -3.30
N LEU A 112 -7.53 -6.44 -3.21
CA LEU A 112 -6.29 -6.03 -3.85
C LEU A 112 -6.39 -6.03 -5.37
N HIS A 113 -7.06 -7.01 -5.96
CA HIS A 113 -7.29 -7.04 -7.41
C HIS A 113 -8.16 -5.89 -7.87
N GLU A 114 -9.19 -5.54 -7.11
CA GLU A 114 -10.01 -4.36 -7.41
C GLU A 114 -9.15 -3.09 -7.41
N LEU A 115 -8.29 -2.92 -6.41
CA LEU A 115 -7.38 -1.78 -6.34
C LEU A 115 -6.41 -1.75 -7.51
N ALA A 116 -5.88 -2.90 -7.89
CA ALA A 116 -4.90 -3.01 -8.99
C ALA A 116 -5.49 -2.67 -10.36
N GLN A 117 -6.80 -2.77 -10.53
CA GLN A 117 -7.48 -2.50 -11.79
C GLN A 117 -7.94 -1.04 -11.96
N LEU A 118 -7.71 -0.21 -10.98
CA LEU A 118 -8.12 1.21 -11.03
C LEU A 118 -7.16 2.11 -11.89
#